data_5ef035abe6d0938617a0d5bf44e055ee
#
_entry.id   5ef035abe6d0938617a0d5bf44e055ee
#
_cell.length_a   1.000
_cell.length_b   1.000
_cell.length_c   1.000
_cell.angle_alpha   90.00
_cell.angle_beta   90.00
_cell.angle_gamma   90.00
#
_symmetry.space_group_name_H-M   'P 1'
#
loop_
_entity.id
_entity.type
_entity.pdbx_description
1 polymer ?
#
loop_
_entity_poly.entity_id
_entity_poly.type
_entity_poly.pdbx_seq_one_letter_code
_entity_poly.pdbx_strand_id
1 'polypeptide(L)'
;MITRELVEETQKDWGNGVVAIGKLKDDRLKCENFTNAFVKKLYAFNSGPVLFKPTKCSIQQFRLTKPEAISYFIAGENRECVEDKGFAIQPWTAVRFENACLILEKNRALAMGNYYFTDLDGN
;
A
#
# COMPACT_ATOMS: atom_id res chain seq x y z
N MET A 1 -4.71 21.91 -10.37
CA MET A 1 -3.93 21.93 -9.13
C MET A 1 -4.39 20.80 -8.22
N ILE A 2 -3.49 20.12 -7.58
CA ILE A 2 -3.84 19.05 -6.64
C ILE A 2 -4.45 19.68 -5.39
N THR A 3 -5.58 19.14 -4.92
CA THR A 3 -6.30 19.65 -3.75
C THR A 3 -6.08 18.75 -2.54
N ARG A 4 -6.37 19.28 -1.34
CA ARG A 4 -6.38 18.50 -0.11
C ARG A 4 -7.36 17.32 -0.22
N GLU A 5 -8.53 17.56 -0.76
CA GLU A 5 -9.58 16.55 -0.93
C GLU A 5 -9.09 15.39 -1.80
N LEU A 6 -8.36 15.69 -2.87
CA LEU A 6 -7.81 14.67 -3.75
C LEU A 6 -6.77 13.81 -3.03
N VAL A 7 -5.90 14.43 -2.23
CA VAL A 7 -4.90 13.71 -1.43
C VAL A 7 -5.59 12.79 -0.42
N GLU A 8 -6.56 13.32 0.32
CA GLU A 8 -7.28 12.55 1.34
C GLU A 8 -8.07 11.40 0.74
N GLU A 9 -8.71 11.62 -0.42
CA GLU A 9 -9.43 10.59 -1.15
C GLU A 9 -8.49 9.48 -1.61
N THR A 10 -7.32 9.85 -2.15
CA THR A 10 -6.33 8.87 -2.59
C THR A 10 -5.79 8.04 -1.43
N GLN A 11 -5.53 8.68 -0.29
CA GLN A 11 -5.12 7.98 0.93
C GLN A 11 -6.21 7.01 1.40
N LYS A 12 -7.46 7.43 1.34
CA LYS A 12 -8.61 6.58 1.70
C LYS A 12 -8.72 5.39 0.75
N ASP A 13 -8.53 5.61 -0.54
CA ASP A 13 -8.53 4.53 -1.53
C ASP A 13 -7.43 3.51 -1.23
N TRP A 14 -6.26 3.99 -0.85
CA TRP A 14 -5.16 3.10 -0.46
C TRP A 14 -5.53 2.27 0.77
N GLY A 15 -6.04 2.90 1.82
CA GLY A 15 -6.43 2.20 3.04
C GLY A 15 -7.53 1.17 2.81
N ASN A 16 -8.55 1.55 2.05
CA ASN A 16 -9.65 0.64 1.69
C ASN A 16 -9.15 -0.52 0.83
N GLY A 17 -8.18 -0.26 -0.05
CA GLY A 17 -7.56 -1.29 -0.88
C GLY A 17 -6.80 -2.32 -0.05
N VAL A 18 -6.03 -1.88 0.94
CA VAL A 18 -5.31 -2.78 1.84
C VAL A 18 -6.30 -3.67 2.61
N VAL A 19 -7.39 -3.10 3.11
CA VAL A 19 -8.44 -3.87 3.79
C VAL A 19 -9.07 -4.89 2.84
N ALA A 20 -9.35 -4.49 1.60
CA ALA A 20 -9.94 -5.38 0.60
C ALA A 20 -9.01 -6.55 0.23
N ILE A 21 -7.71 -6.30 0.12
CA ILE A 21 -6.72 -7.36 -0.13
C ILE A 21 -6.78 -8.41 0.98
N GLY A 22 -6.82 -7.98 2.23
CA GLY A 22 -6.90 -8.90 3.37
C GLY A 22 -8.13 -9.79 3.35
N LYS A 23 -9.27 -9.27 2.86
CA LYS A 23 -10.50 -10.05 2.73
C LYS A 23 -10.41 -11.13 1.66
N LEU A 24 -9.45 -11.02 0.74
CA LEU A 24 -9.24 -11.98 -0.34
C LEU A 24 -8.12 -12.98 -0.04
N LYS A 25 -7.59 -12.97 1.18
CA LYS A 25 -6.41 -13.78 1.53
C LYS A 25 -6.56 -15.28 1.29
N ASP A 26 -7.79 -15.79 1.36
CA ASP A 26 -8.07 -17.22 1.18
C ASP A 26 -8.39 -17.61 -0.28
N ASP A 27 -8.45 -16.64 -1.19
CA ASP A 27 -8.59 -16.86 -2.62
C ASP A 27 -7.40 -16.24 -3.34
N ARG A 28 -6.32 -17.02 -3.49
CA ARG A 28 -5.04 -16.50 -3.97
C ARG A 28 -5.14 -15.82 -5.34
N LEU A 29 -5.88 -16.40 -6.27
CA LEU A 29 -6.00 -15.82 -7.62
C LEU A 29 -6.69 -14.45 -7.58
N LYS A 30 -7.81 -14.35 -6.85
CA LYS A 30 -8.51 -13.06 -6.69
C LYS A 30 -7.65 -12.06 -5.96
N CYS A 31 -6.91 -12.50 -4.93
CA CYS A 31 -6.01 -11.65 -4.16
C CYS A 31 -4.90 -11.08 -5.07
N GLU A 32 -4.28 -11.92 -5.89
CA GLU A 32 -3.24 -11.47 -6.82
C GLU A 32 -3.78 -10.48 -7.85
N ASN A 33 -4.92 -10.78 -8.44
CA ASN A 33 -5.54 -9.91 -9.44
C ASN A 33 -5.92 -8.55 -8.85
N PHE A 34 -6.51 -8.53 -7.67
CA PHE A 34 -6.88 -7.29 -6.99
C PHE A 34 -5.62 -6.48 -6.63
N THR A 35 -4.59 -7.14 -6.09
CA THR A 35 -3.36 -6.47 -5.68
C THR A 35 -2.62 -5.88 -6.87
N ASN A 36 -2.58 -6.60 -8.00
CA ASN A 36 -1.99 -6.06 -9.23
C ASN A 36 -2.70 -4.79 -9.69
N ALA A 37 -4.04 -4.77 -9.67
CA ALA A 37 -4.83 -3.60 -10.03
C ALA A 37 -4.62 -2.45 -9.03
N PHE A 38 -4.57 -2.76 -7.75
CA PHE A 38 -4.33 -1.80 -6.66
C PHE A 38 -2.98 -1.10 -6.84
N VAL A 39 -1.90 -1.88 -7.05
CA VAL A 39 -0.56 -1.33 -7.23
C VAL A 39 -0.48 -0.52 -8.53
N LYS A 40 -1.08 -1.02 -9.61
CA LYS A 40 -1.10 -0.30 -10.88
C LYS A 40 -1.80 1.06 -10.77
N LYS A 41 -2.90 1.11 -10.02
CA LYS A 41 -3.69 2.34 -9.85
C LYS A 41 -2.98 3.37 -8.99
N LEU A 42 -2.37 2.94 -7.88
CA LEU A 42 -1.91 3.84 -6.83
C LEU A 42 -0.40 4.10 -6.84
N TYR A 43 0.37 3.30 -7.57
CA TYR A 43 1.83 3.44 -7.64
C TYR A 43 2.26 3.59 -9.10
N ALA A 44 3.11 4.56 -9.36
CA ALA A 44 3.48 4.93 -10.73
C ALA A 44 4.65 4.10 -11.30
N PHE A 45 4.68 2.79 -11.04
CA PHE A 45 5.78 1.93 -11.53
C PHE A 45 5.90 1.91 -13.06
N ASN A 46 4.80 2.14 -13.78
CA ASN A 46 4.83 2.19 -15.24
C ASN A 46 5.42 3.48 -15.78
N SER A 47 5.54 4.51 -14.95
CA SER A 47 6.04 5.85 -15.36
C SER A 47 7.51 6.05 -14.98
N GLY A 48 8.10 5.13 -14.23
CA GLY A 48 9.47 5.24 -13.75
C GLY A 48 9.66 4.62 -12.39
N PRO A 49 10.78 4.90 -11.71
CA PRO A 49 11.02 4.37 -10.38
C PRO A 49 10.05 4.97 -9.37
N VAL A 50 9.65 4.16 -8.40
CA VAL A 50 8.82 4.57 -7.28
C VAL A 50 9.67 4.49 -6.01
N LEU A 51 9.67 5.56 -5.23
CA LEU A 51 10.42 5.64 -3.99
C LEU A 51 9.58 5.01 -2.88
N PHE A 52 9.65 3.70 -2.76
CA PHE A 52 8.84 2.94 -1.82
C PHE A 52 9.74 2.20 -0.82
N LYS A 53 9.63 2.61 0.43
CA LYS A 53 10.26 1.94 1.57
C LYS A 53 9.15 1.50 2.52
N PRO A 54 8.67 0.25 2.38
CA PRO A 54 7.61 -0.26 3.25
C PRO A 54 8.03 -0.29 4.72
N THR A 55 7.04 -0.17 5.61
CA THR A 55 7.26 -0.03 7.04
C THR A 55 7.98 -1.23 7.67
N LYS A 56 7.66 -2.44 7.23
CA LYS A 56 8.15 -3.66 7.87
C LYS A 56 9.26 -4.38 7.11
N CYS A 57 10.00 -3.67 6.27
CA CYS A 57 11.15 -4.24 5.57
C CYS A 57 12.44 -3.90 6.30
N SER A 58 13.24 -4.92 6.63
CA SER A 58 14.51 -4.74 7.31
C SER A 58 15.70 -5.26 6.51
N ILE A 59 15.51 -6.24 5.65
CA ILE A 59 16.58 -6.83 4.84
C ILE A 59 16.61 -6.12 3.49
N GLN A 60 15.57 -6.26 2.68
CA GLN A 60 15.43 -5.50 1.44
C GLN A 60 14.47 -4.35 1.68
N GLN A 61 15.00 -3.22 2.09
CA GLN A 61 14.22 -2.10 2.58
C GLN A 61 13.49 -1.33 1.48
N PHE A 62 14.06 -1.26 0.28
CA PHE A 62 13.53 -0.45 -0.81
C PHE A 62 12.93 -1.33 -1.89
N ARG A 63 11.69 -1.03 -2.27
CA ARG A 63 10.93 -1.80 -3.24
C ARG A 63 10.64 -0.92 -4.45
N LEU A 64 11.56 -0.94 -5.41
CA LEU A 64 11.57 -0.02 -6.55
C LEU A 64 10.88 -0.59 -7.78
N THR A 65 10.47 -1.85 -7.74
CA THR A 65 9.77 -2.52 -8.84
C THR A 65 8.39 -3.00 -8.40
N LYS A 66 7.49 -3.17 -9.36
CA LYS A 66 6.14 -3.65 -9.10
C LYS A 66 6.12 -5.04 -8.45
N PRO A 67 6.88 -6.05 -8.95
CA PRO A 67 6.91 -7.36 -8.29
C PRO A 67 7.35 -7.31 -6.83
N GLU A 68 8.35 -6.48 -6.52
CA GLU A 68 8.84 -6.31 -5.15
C GLU A 68 7.78 -5.68 -4.24
N ALA A 69 7.03 -4.71 -4.75
CA ALA A 69 5.95 -4.08 -4.00
C ALA A 69 4.81 -5.07 -3.74
N ILE A 70 4.40 -5.82 -4.76
CA ILE A 70 3.36 -6.84 -4.63
C ILE A 70 3.77 -7.92 -3.62
N SER A 71 5.02 -8.37 -3.67
CA SER A 71 5.57 -9.33 -2.71
C SER A 71 5.42 -8.84 -1.27
N TYR A 72 5.69 -7.56 -1.02
CA TYR A 72 5.49 -6.99 0.31
C TYR A 72 4.04 -7.12 0.78
N PHE A 73 3.08 -6.81 -0.08
CA PHE A 73 1.67 -6.80 0.29
C PHE A 73 1.08 -8.19 0.50
N ILE A 74 1.43 -9.16 -0.33
CA ILE A 74 0.76 -10.48 -0.32
C ILE A 74 1.70 -11.68 -0.25
N ALA A 75 3.00 -11.49 -0.27
CA ALA A 75 4.01 -12.56 -0.18
C ALA A 75 3.66 -13.79 -1.05
N GLY A 76 3.66 -14.99 -0.48
CA GLY A 76 3.33 -16.23 -1.18
C GLY A 76 4.56 -17.06 -1.52
N GLU A 77 4.36 -18.15 -2.27
CA GLU A 77 5.44 -19.06 -2.64
C GLU A 77 6.48 -18.40 -3.55
N ASN A 78 6.03 -17.50 -4.43
CA ASN A 78 6.88 -16.81 -5.39
C ASN A 78 7.30 -15.41 -4.92
N ARG A 79 7.37 -15.22 -3.60
CA ARG A 79 7.78 -13.92 -3.05
C ARG A 79 9.17 -13.52 -3.53
N GLU A 80 9.35 -12.23 -3.80
CA GLU A 80 10.64 -11.67 -4.23
C GLU A 80 11.66 -11.57 -3.10
N CYS A 81 11.18 -11.43 -1.85
CA CYS A 81 12.02 -11.27 -0.68
C CYS A 81 11.59 -12.25 0.41
N VAL A 82 12.57 -12.98 0.97
CA VAL A 82 12.28 -14.04 1.96
C VAL A 82 11.65 -13.50 3.25
N GLU A 83 11.90 -12.23 3.58
CA GLU A 83 11.31 -11.61 4.78
C GLU A 83 9.83 -11.30 4.64
N ASP A 84 9.28 -11.33 3.44
CA ASP A 84 7.89 -10.92 3.20
C ASP A 84 6.91 -11.94 3.78
N LYS A 85 5.96 -11.41 4.56
CA LYS A 85 4.89 -12.19 5.18
C LYS A 85 3.52 -11.82 4.67
N GLY A 86 3.45 -10.80 3.81
CA GLY A 86 2.20 -10.28 3.28
C GLY A 86 1.55 -9.28 4.22
N PHE A 87 2.01 -8.04 4.16
CA PHE A 87 1.49 -6.98 5.04
C PHE A 87 -0.03 -6.85 4.95
N ALA A 88 -0.59 -6.91 3.75
CA ALA A 88 -2.03 -6.70 3.54
C ALA A 88 -2.87 -7.93 3.85
N ILE A 89 -2.29 -9.12 3.86
CA ILE A 89 -3.03 -10.35 4.16
C ILE A 89 -2.99 -10.75 5.64
N GLN A 90 -2.49 -9.88 6.50
CA GLN A 90 -2.53 -10.05 7.97
C GLN A 90 -3.82 -9.50 8.58
N PRO A 91 -4.97 -9.81 8.19
CA PRO A 91 -5.96 -8.88 7.67
C PRO A 91 -6.20 -7.66 8.58
N TRP A 92 -6.34 -6.52 7.95
CA TRP A 92 -6.68 -5.27 8.62
C TRP A 92 -8.16 -4.97 8.42
N THR A 93 -8.81 -4.39 9.45
CA THR A 93 -10.24 -4.04 9.38
C THR A 93 -10.46 -2.58 9.04
N ALA A 94 -9.50 -1.73 9.34
CA ALA A 94 -9.58 -0.30 9.02
C ALA A 94 -8.19 0.29 8.90
N VAL A 95 -8.06 1.30 8.05
CA VAL A 95 -6.86 2.12 7.91
C VAL A 95 -7.27 3.58 7.93
N ARG A 96 -6.62 4.38 8.77
CA ARG A 96 -6.91 5.80 8.94
C ARG A 96 -5.63 6.61 8.76
N PHE A 97 -5.74 7.71 8.04
CA PHE A 97 -4.63 8.66 7.86
C PHE A 97 -4.85 9.91 8.69
N GLU A 98 -3.76 10.47 9.19
CA GLU A 98 -3.76 11.71 9.93
C GLU A 98 -2.58 12.56 9.44
N ASN A 99 -2.87 13.48 8.54
CA ASN A 99 -1.85 14.32 7.93
C ASN A 99 -1.46 15.46 8.88
N ALA A 100 -0.17 15.57 9.16
CA ALA A 100 0.37 16.69 9.92
C ALA A 100 0.51 17.92 9.03
N CYS A 101 0.93 17.73 7.77
CA CYS A 101 1.11 18.82 6.83
C CYS A 101 1.02 18.32 5.39
N LEU A 102 0.42 19.13 4.53
CA LEU A 102 0.38 18.89 3.09
C LEU A 102 1.02 20.08 2.37
N ILE A 103 1.87 19.79 1.37
CA ILE A 103 2.37 20.79 0.44
C ILE A 103 1.73 20.48 -0.91
N LEU A 104 0.88 21.38 -1.39
CA LEU A 104 0.09 21.16 -2.60
C LEU A 104 0.65 22.00 -3.74
N GLU A 105 0.96 21.32 -4.85
CA GLU A 105 1.45 21.97 -6.06
C GLU A 105 0.55 21.62 -7.23
N LYS A 106 0.86 22.15 -8.41
CA LYS A 106 0.02 21.93 -9.59
C LYS A 106 -0.09 20.46 -9.96
N ASN A 107 1.05 19.76 -9.99
CA ASN A 107 1.14 18.38 -10.49
C ASN A 107 1.58 17.38 -9.44
N ARG A 108 1.85 17.83 -8.21
CA ARG A 108 2.28 16.93 -7.15
C ARG A 108 1.86 17.47 -5.79
N ALA A 109 1.84 16.57 -4.81
CA ALA A 109 1.64 16.93 -3.42
C ALA A 109 2.64 16.15 -2.57
N LEU A 110 3.07 16.78 -1.46
CA LEU A 110 3.88 16.13 -0.45
C LEU A 110 3.03 16.07 0.82
N ALA A 111 2.99 14.91 1.43
CA ALA A 111 2.23 14.69 2.65
C ALA A 111 3.15 14.08 3.72
N MET A 112 2.98 14.54 4.94
CA MET A 112 3.65 13.94 6.09
C MET A 112 2.66 13.83 7.24
N GLY A 113 2.65 12.68 7.87
CA GLY A 113 1.76 12.40 8.99
C GLY A 113 1.87 10.95 9.39
N ASN A 114 0.82 10.49 10.05
CA ASN A 114 0.74 9.10 10.51
C ASN A 114 -0.41 8.38 9.84
N TYR A 115 -0.32 7.06 9.78
CA TYR A 115 -1.44 6.22 9.44
C TYR A 115 -1.57 5.13 10.50
N TYR A 116 -2.81 4.71 10.71
CA TYR A 116 -3.17 3.79 11.79
C TYR A 116 -3.92 2.62 11.23
N PHE A 117 -3.50 1.43 11.60
CA PHE A 117 -4.09 0.18 11.15
C PHE A 117 -4.79 -0.50 12.31
N THR A 118 -6.02 -0.94 12.07
CA THR A 118 -6.79 -1.70 13.06
C THR A 118 -6.81 -3.16 12.63
N ASP A 119 -6.39 -4.07 13.51
CA ASP A 119 -6.41 -5.51 13.25
C ASP A 119 -7.77 -6.14 13.57
N LEU A 120 -7.86 -7.47 13.45
CA LEU A 120 -9.10 -8.20 13.72
C LEU A 120 -9.56 -8.09 15.17
N ASP A 121 -8.66 -7.82 16.11
CA ASP A 121 -8.95 -7.71 17.52
C ASP A 121 -9.29 -6.27 17.95
N GLY A 122 -9.25 -5.34 17.00
CA GLY A 122 -9.55 -3.93 17.26
C GLY A 122 -8.37 -3.09 17.76
N ASN A 123 -7.18 -3.66 17.68
CA ASN A 123 -5.95 -2.96 18.12
C ASN A 123 -5.29 -2.17 16.99
#